data_f003964c6e5066158e5e4941d03e896f
#
_entry.id   f003964c6e5066158e5e4941d03e896f
#
_cell.length_a   1.000
_cell.length_b   1.000
_cell.length_c   1.000
_cell.angle_alpha   90.00
_cell.angle_beta   90.00
_cell.angle_gamma   90.00
#
_symmetry.space_group_name_H-M   'P 1'
#
loop_
_entity.id
_entity.type
_entity.pdbx_description
1 polymer ?
#
loop_
_entity_poly.entity_id
_entity_poly.type
_entity_poly.pdbx_seq_one_letter_code
_entity_poly.pdbx_strand_id
1 'polypeptide(L)'
;LIIGTAGGEFQVGRPTGEPLKPDNVNIKQQTSYGSHTTPPQQIGSTILFVQRQQRKIREFSYRFENDAYAAPDMTILSEHLTEGGIVDVEYAQEPSSIYYAVRTDGQLLGMTYQREEEVVAWHRSVIGGKNTACTVTVTDYDNITVGSRLVLTKSDGTSVTFTSETAGSSSPSETLGFRPNTNNNTTADNIFTAINTHADFTVANPASNVVTITETNPQSTGFLTITTTDST
;
A
#
# COMPACT_ATOMS: atom_id res chain seq x y z
N LEU A 1 5.93 -7.58 33.67
CA LEU A 1 6.49 -7.62 32.34
C LEU A 1 5.65 -8.57 31.46
N ILE A 2 5.35 -8.17 30.23
CA ILE A 2 4.68 -9.01 29.25
C ILE A 2 5.71 -9.33 28.15
N ILE A 3 5.73 -10.61 27.74
CA ILE A 3 6.60 -11.08 26.66
C ILE A 3 5.72 -11.76 25.61
N GLY A 4 5.73 -11.21 24.39
CA GLY A 4 5.14 -11.84 23.23
C GLY A 4 6.16 -12.75 22.55
N THR A 5 5.74 -13.96 22.19
CA THR A 5 6.53 -14.93 21.45
C THR A 5 5.73 -15.48 20.27
N ALA A 6 6.38 -16.16 19.35
CA ALA A 6 5.68 -16.81 18.22
C ALA A 6 4.67 -17.90 18.69
N GLY A 7 4.81 -18.43 19.89
CA GLY A 7 3.93 -19.48 20.45
C GLY A 7 2.86 -18.98 21.41
N GLY A 8 2.92 -17.74 21.83
CA GLY A 8 1.95 -17.17 22.78
C GLY A 8 2.50 -15.98 23.57
N GLU A 9 1.65 -15.40 24.40
CA GLU A 9 1.92 -14.25 25.24
C GLU A 9 2.06 -14.69 26.70
N PHE A 10 3.13 -14.23 27.35
CA PHE A 10 3.51 -14.61 28.70
C PHE A 10 3.54 -13.40 29.62
N GLN A 11 3.00 -13.56 30.79
CA GLN A 11 3.21 -12.64 31.89
C GLN A 11 4.39 -13.12 32.73
N VAL A 12 5.34 -12.23 32.93
CA VAL A 12 6.45 -12.43 33.86
C VAL A 12 6.19 -11.58 35.08
N GLY A 13 5.96 -12.25 36.18
CA GLY A 13 5.60 -11.64 37.44
C GLY A 13 6.51 -12.12 38.58
N ARG A 14 6.17 -11.65 39.76
CA ARG A 14 6.85 -11.97 41.03
C ARG A 14 5.81 -12.03 42.15
N PRO A 15 6.12 -12.64 43.29
CA PRO A 15 5.31 -12.49 44.50
C PRO A 15 5.19 -11.02 44.94
N THR A 16 4.07 -10.68 45.51
CA THR A 16 3.76 -9.30 45.91
C THR A 16 4.77 -8.76 46.92
N GLY A 17 5.26 -7.55 46.69
CA GLY A 17 6.13 -6.85 47.64
C GLY A 17 7.65 -7.02 47.44
N GLU A 18 8.09 -7.93 46.58
CA GLU A 18 9.53 -8.15 46.34
C GLU A 18 10.02 -7.59 44.98
N PRO A 19 11.27 -7.15 44.84
CA PRO A 19 11.86 -6.88 43.55
C PRO A 19 12.00 -8.17 42.72
N LEU A 20 11.96 -8.06 41.40
CA LEU A 20 12.17 -9.18 40.46
C LEU A 20 13.61 -9.68 40.58
N LYS A 21 13.80 -10.96 40.88
CA LYS A 21 15.11 -11.63 41.01
C LYS A 21 15.08 -12.93 40.21
N PRO A 22 16.25 -13.50 39.85
CA PRO A 22 16.31 -14.76 39.11
C PRO A 22 15.66 -15.95 39.81
N ASP A 23 15.56 -15.94 41.13
CA ASP A 23 15.04 -16.98 41.98
C ASP A 23 13.53 -16.83 42.31
N ASN A 24 12.92 -15.69 42.01
CA ASN A 24 11.51 -15.44 42.31
C ASN A 24 10.65 -15.14 41.07
N VAL A 25 11.17 -15.43 39.86
CA VAL A 25 10.45 -15.20 38.60
C VAL A 25 9.35 -16.26 38.43
N ASN A 26 8.13 -15.77 38.23
CA ASN A 26 7.00 -16.61 37.82
C ASN A 26 6.60 -16.25 36.38
N ILE A 27 6.65 -17.23 35.48
CA ILE A 27 6.26 -17.07 34.07
C ILE A 27 4.98 -17.86 33.84
N LYS A 28 3.93 -17.13 33.47
CA LYS A 28 2.62 -17.72 33.18
C LYS A 28 2.20 -17.38 31.76
N GLN A 29 1.90 -18.40 30.97
CA GLN A 29 1.27 -18.20 29.67
C GLN A 29 -0.16 -17.69 29.85
N GLN A 30 -0.51 -16.62 29.17
CA GLN A 30 -1.82 -15.98 29.25
C GLN A 30 -2.68 -16.29 28.02
N THR A 31 -2.06 -16.24 26.83
CA THR A 31 -2.73 -16.54 25.57
C THR A 31 -1.80 -17.31 24.62
N SER A 32 -2.37 -17.94 23.60
CA SER A 32 -1.65 -18.82 22.67
C SER A 32 -1.71 -18.33 21.20
N TYR A 33 -2.00 -17.04 20.98
CA TYR A 33 -2.15 -16.52 19.62
C TYR A 33 -0.82 -16.34 18.88
N GLY A 34 0.23 -16.03 19.62
CA GLY A 34 1.55 -15.71 19.10
C GLY A 34 1.65 -14.28 18.58
N SER A 35 2.77 -13.65 18.86
CA SER A 35 3.08 -12.28 18.49
C SER A 35 4.05 -12.24 17.31
N HIS A 36 3.86 -11.27 16.43
CA HIS A 36 4.83 -10.92 15.40
C HIS A 36 6.00 -10.13 16.00
N THR A 37 7.08 -9.97 15.23
CA THR A 37 8.27 -9.19 15.65
C THR A 37 8.04 -7.68 15.67
N THR A 38 6.94 -7.19 15.12
CA THR A 38 6.54 -5.79 15.21
C THR A 38 6.39 -5.37 16.68
N PRO A 39 7.01 -4.25 17.12
CA PRO A 39 6.93 -3.80 18.48
C PRO A 39 5.48 -3.58 18.93
N PRO A 40 5.05 -4.12 20.07
CA PRO A 40 3.72 -3.85 20.60
C PRO A 40 3.62 -2.40 21.12
N GLN A 41 2.44 -1.83 21.02
CA GLN A 41 2.15 -0.48 21.51
C GLN A 41 1.36 -0.54 22.82
N GLN A 42 1.85 0.14 23.85
CA GLN A 42 1.12 0.27 25.10
C GLN A 42 0.23 1.52 25.07
N ILE A 43 -1.06 1.33 25.27
CA ILE A 43 -2.05 2.39 25.29
C ILE A 43 -2.81 2.32 26.63
N GLY A 44 -2.48 3.25 27.53
CA GLY A 44 -3.00 3.20 28.89
C GLY A 44 -2.61 1.90 29.60
N SER A 45 -3.60 1.14 30.02
CA SER A 45 -3.43 -0.16 30.69
C SER A 45 -3.46 -1.37 29.75
N THR A 46 -3.63 -1.14 28.46
CA THR A 46 -3.73 -2.19 27.44
C THR A 46 -2.51 -2.22 26.54
N ILE A 47 -2.26 -3.35 25.90
CA ILE A 47 -1.18 -3.53 24.93
C ILE A 47 -1.80 -4.00 23.62
N LEU A 48 -1.57 -3.26 22.55
CA LEU A 48 -1.91 -3.70 21.19
C LEU A 48 -0.71 -4.37 20.55
N PHE A 49 -0.90 -5.55 19.98
CA PHE A 49 0.15 -6.28 19.29
C PHE A 49 -0.35 -6.93 18.01
N VAL A 50 0.56 -7.11 17.07
CA VAL A 50 0.29 -7.81 15.81
C VAL A 50 0.45 -9.31 16.03
N GLN A 51 -0.59 -10.08 15.70
CA GLN A 51 -0.55 -11.54 15.77
C GLN A 51 0.48 -12.10 14.77
N ARG A 52 1.05 -13.26 15.06
CA ARG A 52 2.13 -13.91 14.30
C ARG A 52 1.95 -13.92 12.78
N GLN A 53 0.73 -14.11 12.28
CA GLN A 53 0.43 -14.12 10.84
C GLN A 53 0.25 -12.74 10.21
N GLN A 54 0.52 -11.65 10.94
CA GLN A 54 0.46 -10.25 10.49
C GLN A 54 -0.94 -9.74 10.08
N ARG A 55 -1.99 -10.55 10.17
CA ARG A 55 -3.33 -10.18 9.69
C ARG A 55 -4.26 -9.66 10.78
N LYS A 56 -3.91 -9.85 12.05
CA LYS A 56 -4.76 -9.49 13.18
C LYS A 56 -4.00 -8.64 14.18
N ILE A 57 -4.69 -7.62 14.68
CA ILE A 57 -4.24 -6.81 15.82
C ILE A 57 -5.08 -7.22 17.01
N ARG A 58 -4.40 -7.53 18.10
CA ARG A 58 -5.03 -7.98 19.33
C ARG A 58 -4.79 -6.99 20.46
N GLU A 59 -5.82 -6.82 21.29
CA GLU A 59 -5.77 -6.04 22.53
C GLU A 59 -5.46 -6.97 23.69
N PHE A 60 -4.27 -6.89 24.25
CA PHE A 60 -3.92 -7.65 25.45
C PHE A 60 -4.25 -6.81 26.67
N SER A 61 -5.28 -7.23 27.41
CA SER A 61 -5.78 -6.53 28.59
C SER A 61 -6.17 -7.53 29.69
N TYR A 62 -5.99 -7.11 30.96
CA TYR A 62 -6.43 -7.89 32.09
C TYR A 62 -7.95 -7.82 32.23
N ARG A 63 -8.58 -8.98 32.42
CA ARG A 63 -10.01 -9.12 32.69
C ARG A 63 -10.23 -9.60 34.12
N PHE A 64 -10.80 -8.74 34.93
CA PHE A 64 -11.06 -9.01 36.34
C PHE A 64 -12.01 -10.19 36.54
N GLU A 65 -13.01 -10.33 35.67
CA GLU A 65 -14.02 -11.38 35.74
C GLU A 65 -13.43 -12.80 35.66
N ASN A 66 -12.33 -12.96 34.98
CA ASN A 66 -11.68 -14.25 34.75
C ASN A 66 -10.34 -14.37 35.48
N ASP A 67 -9.90 -13.33 36.19
CA ASP A 67 -8.57 -13.22 36.79
C ASP A 67 -7.45 -13.63 35.80
N ALA A 68 -7.58 -13.17 34.56
CA ALA A 68 -6.67 -13.52 33.47
C ALA A 68 -6.58 -12.43 32.42
N TYR A 69 -5.51 -12.47 31.62
CA TYR A 69 -5.39 -11.64 30.44
C TYR A 69 -6.17 -12.25 29.28
N ALA A 70 -6.85 -11.41 28.53
CA ALA A 70 -7.50 -11.80 27.27
C ALA A 70 -6.90 -11.00 26.11
N ALA A 71 -7.02 -11.54 24.90
CA ALA A 71 -6.52 -10.88 23.69
C ALA A 71 -7.58 -10.88 22.57
N PRO A 72 -8.69 -10.12 22.74
CA PRO A 72 -9.71 -10.00 21.70
C PRO A 72 -9.13 -9.41 20.41
N ASP A 73 -9.75 -9.76 19.28
CA ASP A 73 -9.36 -9.33 17.94
C ASP A 73 -9.99 -7.97 17.62
N MET A 74 -9.15 -6.95 17.41
CA MET A 74 -9.57 -5.59 17.06
C MET A 74 -9.83 -5.41 15.56
N THR A 75 -9.53 -6.42 14.74
CA THR A 75 -9.69 -6.38 13.29
C THR A 75 -10.90 -7.17 12.79
N ILE A 76 -11.68 -7.77 13.67
CA ILE A 76 -12.76 -8.72 13.32
C ILE A 76 -13.80 -8.15 12.34
N LEU A 77 -14.14 -6.88 12.44
CA LEU A 77 -15.08 -6.20 11.54
C LEU A 77 -14.40 -5.59 10.29
N SER A 78 -13.08 -5.69 10.20
CA SER A 78 -12.28 -4.99 9.19
C SER A 78 -11.16 -5.87 8.62
N GLU A 79 -11.34 -7.19 8.59
CA GLU A 79 -10.33 -8.16 8.14
C GLU A 79 -9.84 -7.89 6.72
N HIS A 80 -10.69 -7.34 5.85
CA HIS A 80 -10.33 -6.95 4.47
C HIS A 80 -9.25 -5.85 4.41
N LEU A 81 -9.16 -5.00 5.44
CA LEU A 81 -8.14 -3.95 5.50
C LEU A 81 -6.75 -4.50 5.80
N THR A 82 -6.66 -5.58 6.57
CA THR A 82 -5.40 -6.18 6.99
C THR A 82 -4.97 -7.38 6.14
N GLU A 83 -5.65 -7.65 5.03
CA GLU A 83 -5.43 -8.83 4.18
C GLU A 83 -4.00 -8.92 3.64
N GLY A 84 -3.37 -7.80 3.34
CA GLY A 84 -1.98 -7.75 2.88
C GLY A 84 -0.92 -8.00 3.95
N GLY A 85 -1.30 -8.13 5.24
CA GLY A 85 -0.37 -8.25 6.36
C GLY A 85 0.19 -6.91 6.84
N ILE A 86 0.47 -6.81 8.14
CA ILE A 86 0.97 -5.62 8.84
C ILE A 86 2.45 -5.80 9.12
N VAL A 87 3.27 -4.83 8.72
CA VAL A 87 4.73 -4.85 8.88
C VAL A 87 5.25 -3.90 9.94
N ASP A 88 4.51 -2.81 10.20
CA ASP A 88 4.91 -1.83 11.20
C ASP A 88 3.67 -1.16 11.82
N VAL A 89 3.83 -0.67 13.06
CA VAL A 89 2.75 -0.02 13.80
C VAL A 89 3.29 1.11 14.67
N GLU A 90 2.45 2.15 14.86
CA GLU A 90 2.76 3.25 15.75
C GLU A 90 1.47 3.83 16.34
N TYR A 91 1.55 4.42 17.52
CA TYR A 91 0.41 5.03 18.18
C TYR A 91 0.58 6.54 18.34
N ALA A 92 -0.39 7.31 17.81
CA ALA A 92 -0.49 8.73 18.03
C ALA A 92 -1.56 9.04 19.08
N GLN A 93 -1.15 9.63 20.18
CA GLN A 93 -2.04 9.99 21.27
C GLN A 93 -2.79 11.30 20.98
N GLU A 94 -2.12 12.27 20.38
CA GLU A 94 -2.64 13.60 20.07
C GLU A 94 -2.64 13.88 18.57
N PRO A 95 -3.59 14.64 18.02
CA PRO A 95 -4.79 15.23 18.65
C PRO A 95 -5.92 14.23 18.84
N SER A 96 -5.80 13.02 18.30
CA SER A 96 -6.77 11.94 18.40
C SER A 96 -6.05 10.62 18.66
N SER A 97 -6.64 9.77 19.48
CA SER A 97 -6.12 8.44 19.79
C SER A 97 -6.21 7.52 18.55
N ILE A 98 -5.15 7.43 17.77
CA ILE A 98 -5.11 6.65 16.53
C ILE A 98 -3.93 5.68 16.57
N TYR A 99 -4.22 4.41 16.39
CA TYR A 99 -3.23 3.37 16.16
C TYR A 99 -3.03 3.21 14.66
N TYR A 100 -1.85 3.55 14.18
CA TYR A 100 -1.47 3.42 12.79
C TYR A 100 -0.84 2.06 12.53
N ALA A 101 -1.12 1.51 11.35
CA ALA A 101 -0.52 0.26 10.89
C ALA A 101 -0.16 0.37 9.41
N VAL A 102 1.04 -0.08 9.06
CA VAL A 102 1.54 -0.11 7.68
C VAL A 102 1.42 -1.53 7.16
N ARG A 103 0.80 -1.69 5.99
CA ARG A 103 0.70 -2.97 5.29
C ARG A 103 1.94 -3.25 4.44
N THR A 104 2.14 -4.53 4.07
CA THR A 104 3.23 -4.97 3.18
C THR A 104 3.20 -4.29 1.81
N ASP A 105 2.02 -3.86 1.34
CA ASP A 105 1.84 -3.12 0.07
C ASP A 105 2.00 -1.61 0.21
N GLY A 106 2.44 -1.11 1.37
CA GLY A 106 2.68 0.30 1.64
C GLY A 106 1.43 1.11 1.98
N GLN A 107 0.26 0.49 2.13
CA GLN A 107 -0.94 1.20 2.58
C GLN A 107 -0.85 1.53 4.07
N LEU A 108 -1.22 2.77 4.42
CA LEU A 108 -1.40 3.17 5.80
C LEU A 108 -2.85 2.94 6.21
N LEU A 109 -3.01 2.21 7.30
CA LEU A 109 -4.28 2.03 8.01
C LEU A 109 -4.26 2.86 9.28
N GLY A 110 -5.42 3.31 9.73
CA GLY A 110 -5.59 3.93 11.03
C GLY A 110 -6.76 3.29 11.76
N MET A 111 -6.57 3.04 13.04
CA MET A 111 -7.62 2.58 13.93
C MET A 111 -7.85 3.63 15.01
N THR A 112 -9.00 4.28 14.99
CA THR A 112 -9.43 5.09 16.15
C THR A 112 -9.66 4.14 17.31
N TYR A 113 -8.90 4.33 18.38
CA TYR A 113 -8.93 3.48 19.54
C TYR A 113 -9.23 4.31 20.79
N GLN A 114 -10.51 4.31 21.20
CA GLN A 114 -11.00 4.99 22.39
C GLN A 114 -11.76 3.96 23.23
N ARG A 115 -11.03 3.28 24.10
CA ARG A 115 -11.55 2.14 24.84
C ARG A 115 -12.66 2.51 25.82
N GLU A 116 -12.55 3.69 26.43
CA GLU A 116 -13.52 4.19 27.39
C GLU A 116 -14.87 4.47 26.74
N GLU A 117 -14.87 4.85 25.48
CA GLU A 117 -16.06 5.12 24.66
C GLU A 117 -16.51 3.91 23.83
N GLU A 118 -15.85 2.77 24.00
CA GLU A 118 -16.08 1.55 23.20
C GLU A 118 -15.91 1.73 21.68
N VAL A 119 -15.13 2.74 21.27
CA VAL A 119 -14.88 3.03 19.86
C VAL A 119 -13.64 2.32 19.37
N VAL A 120 -13.85 1.39 18.42
CA VAL A 120 -12.81 0.76 17.62
C VAL A 120 -13.23 0.87 16.16
N ALA A 121 -12.69 1.82 15.43
CA ALA A 121 -13.06 2.11 14.06
C ALA A 121 -11.83 2.17 13.15
N TRP A 122 -11.87 1.40 12.07
CA TRP A 122 -10.79 1.34 11.11
C TRP A 122 -11.04 2.24 9.90
N HIS A 123 -9.97 2.85 9.42
CA HIS A 123 -9.97 3.58 8.17
C HIS A 123 -8.66 3.33 7.40
N ARG A 124 -8.70 3.60 6.12
CA ARG A 124 -7.54 3.58 5.25
C ARG A 124 -7.15 5.01 4.90
N SER A 125 -5.89 5.35 5.10
CA SER A 125 -5.36 6.66 4.70
C SER A 125 -4.64 6.52 3.35
N VAL A 126 -5.03 7.36 2.41
CA VAL A 126 -4.30 7.50 1.15
C VAL A 126 -3.23 8.55 1.36
N ILE A 127 -2.00 8.10 1.61
CA ILE A 127 -0.86 8.98 1.80
C ILE A 127 -0.06 9.04 0.50
N GLY A 128 -0.07 10.18 -0.13
CA GLY A 128 0.67 10.41 -1.35
C GLY A 128 0.06 9.72 -2.57
N GLY A 129 0.30 10.29 -3.72
CA GLY A 129 -0.02 9.64 -4.97
C GLY A 129 0.86 8.41 -5.15
N LYS A 130 0.26 7.28 -5.46
CA LYS A 130 1.01 6.21 -6.13
C LYS A 130 1.77 6.84 -7.28
N ASN A 131 2.89 6.25 -7.64
CA ASN A 131 3.59 6.68 -8.85
C ASN A 131 2.65 6.41 -10.04
N THR A 132 1.87 7.42 -10.36
CA THR A 132 0.91 7.43 -11.47
C THR A 132 1.56 7.99 -12.73
N ALA A 133 2.87 8.15 -12.69
CA ALA A 133 3.69 8.52 -13.83
C ALA A 133 4.51 7.33 -14.31
N CYS A 134 4.58 7.20 -15.63
CA CYS A 134 5.42 6.24 -16.32
C CYS A 134 6.14 6.93 -17.48
N THR A 135 7.20 6.33 -17.99
CA THR A 135 7.98 6.87 -19.10
C THR A 135 8.00 5.91 -20.27
N VAL A 136 7.88 6.47 -21.47
CA VAL A 136 8.13 5.80 -22.75
C VAL A 136 9.40 6.36 -23.34
N THR A 137 10.36 5.52 -23.66
CA THR A 137 11.58 5.91 -24.38
C THR A 137 11.56 5.30 -25.78
N VAL A 138 11.58 6.15 -26.79
CA VAL A 138 11.72 5.72 -28.18
C VAL A 138 13.19 5.48 -28.47
N THR A 139 13.59 4.22 -28.59
CA THR A 139 14.99 3.83 -28.84
C THR A 139 15.28 3.63 -30.31
N ASP A 140 14.29 3.18 -31.07
CA ASP A 140 14.41 2.95 -32.49
C ASP A 140 13.06 3.13 -33.21
N TYR A 141 12.86 4.26 -33.85
CA TYR A 141 11.61 4.60 -34.52
C TYR A 141 11.35 3.75 -35.79
N ASP A 142 12.41 3.30 -36.45
CA ASP A 142 12.30 2.52 -37.69
C ASP A 142 11.73 1.09 -37.43
N ASN A 143 11.90 0.61 -36.24
CA ASN A 143 11.38 -0.71 -35.84
C ASN A 143 9.93 -0.64 -35.29
N ILE A 144 9.31 0.53 -35.21
CA ILE A 144 7.89 0.63 -34.83
C ILE A 144 7.04 0.32 -36.05
N THR A 145 6.47 -0.87 -36.09
CA THR A 145 5.63 -1.33 -37.22
C THR A 145 4.21 -0.80 -37.11
N VAL A 146 3.49 -0.75 -38.22
CA VAL A 146 2.06 -0.40 -38.24
C VAL A 146 1.26 -1.42 -37.43
N GLY A 147 0.43 -0.95 -36.52
CA GLY A 147 -0.33 -1.81 -35.62
C GLY A 147 0.37 -2.11 -34.29
N SER A 148 1.62 -1.69 -34.08
CA SER A 148 2.26 -1.74 -32.76
C SER A 148 1.44 -0.94 -31.75
N ARG A 149 1.30 -1.47 -30.52
CA ARG A 149 0.43 -0.92 -29.52
C ARG A 149 1.18 -0.43 -28.31
N LEU A 150 0.78 0.73 -27.82
CA LEU A 150 1.13 1.28 -26.53
C LEU A 150 -0.11 1.22 -25.64
N VAL A 151 -0.11 0.33 -24.67
CA VAL A 151 -1.25 0.13 -23.76
C VAL A 151 -0.93 0.76 -22.43
N LEU A 152 -1.70 1.77 -22.05
CA LEU A 152 -1.65 2.43 -20.74
C LEU A 152 -2.76 1.85 -19.87
N THR A 153 -2.40 1.11 -18.83
CA THR A 153 -3.37 0.62 -17.85
C THR A 153 -3.37 1.55 -16.65
N LYS A 154 -4.51 2.18 -16.41
CA LYS A 154 -4.75 3.12 -15.33
C LYS A 154 -4.75 2.44 -13.96
N SER A 155 -4.66 3.24 -12.93
CA SER A 155 -4.71 2.78 -11.54
C SER A 155 -6.03 2.11 -11.14
N ASP A 156 -7.12 2.32 -11.91
CA ASP A 156 -8.42 1.68 -11.75
C ASP A 156 -8.52 0.30 -12.47
N GLY A 157 -7.45 -0.11 -13.17
CA GLY A 157 -7.39 -1.35 -13.95
C GLY A 157 -7.92 -1.23 -15.37
N THR A 158 -8.50 -0.10 -15.78
CA THR A 158 -8.92 0.12 -17.15
C THR A 158 -7.74 0.48 -18.05
N SER A 159 -7.82 0.11 -19.35
CA SER A 159 -6.70 0.31 -20.27
C SER A 159 -7.12 1.19 -21.46
N VAL A 160 -6.20 2.04 -21.88
CA VAL A 160 -6.29 2.84 -23.10
C VAL A 160 -5.17 2.41 -24.02
N THR A 161 -5.52 2.11 -25.29
CA THR A 161 -4.55 1.61 -26.28
C THR A 161 -4.33 2.66 -27.37
N PHE A 162 -3.08 3.01 -27.57
CA PHE A 162 -2.64 3.85 -28.70
C PHE A 162 -1.96 2.94 -29.73
N THR A 163 -2.33 3.11 -31.00
CA THR A 163 -1.87 2.22 -32.08
C THR A 163 -0.99 3.02 -33.08
N SER A 164 0.13 2.43 -33.46
CA SER A 164 0.97 3.05 -34.47
C SER A 164 0.36 2.90 -35.86
N GLU A 165 0.38 3.99 -36.60
CA GLU A 165 -0.02 4.06 -38.02
C GLU A 165 1.22 4.08 -38.94
N THR A 166 0.99 4.12 -40.24
CA THR A 166 2.06 4.29 -41.22
C THR A 166 2.91 5.51 -40.90
N ALA A 167 4.23 5.36 -40.96
CA ALA A 167 5.18 6.44 -40.72
C ALA A 167 4.87 7.67 -41.58
N GLY A 168 4.99 8.86 -41.00
CA GLY A 168 4.68 10.11 -41.70
C GLY A 168 4.58 11.30 -40.79
N SER A 169 4.56 12.51 -41.40
CA SER A 169 4.47 13.78 -40.71
C SER A 169 3.05 14.33 -40.59
N SER A 170 2.07 13.68 -41.21
CA SER A 170 0.65 14.08 -41.10
C SER A 170 0.03 13.58 -39.80
N SER A 171 -1.04 14.24 -39.35
CA SER A 171 -1.79 13.77 -38.17
C SER A 171 -2.32 12.36 -38.38
N PRO A 172 -2.37 11.54 -37.29
CA PRO A 172 -2.97 10.21 -37.33
C PRO A 172 -4.40 10.24 -37.86
N SER A 173 -4.84 9.17 -38.51
CA SER A 173 -6.21 9.02 -38.99
C SER A 173 -7.15 8.58 -37.87
N GLU A 174 -6.65 7.97 -36.81
CA GLU A 174 -7.42 7.50 -35.68
C GLU A 174 -7.22 8.37 -34.44
N THR A 175 -8.25 8.51 -33.61
CA THR A 175 -8.24 9.36 -32.40
C THR A 175 -7.17 8.94 -31.39
N LEU A 176 -6.81 7.67 -31.35
CA LEU A 176 -5.78 7.10 -30.48
C LEU A 176 -4.59 6.56 -31.30
N GLY A 177 -4.31 7.16 -32.44
CA GLY A 177 -3.21 6.80 -33.31
C GLY A 177 -1.98 7.68 -33.08
N PHE A 178 -0.80 7.15 -33.33
CA PHE A 178 0.44 7.93 -33.48
C PHE A 178 1.25 7.45 -34.68
N ARG A 179 2.12 8.30 -35.21
CA ARG A 179 2.93 7.95 -36.36
C ARG A 179 4.41 8.01 -36.05
N PRO A 180 5.16 6.93 -36.24
CA PRO A 180 6.62 6.99 -36.28
C PRO A 180 7.08 7.96 -37.36
N ASN A 181 8.13 8.74 -37.10
CA ASN A 181 8.60 9.73 -38.06
C ASN A 181 10.10 9.99 -37.90
N THR A 182 10.78 10.23 -38.95
CA THR A 182 12.16 10.63 -39.22
C THR A 182 13.26 10.38 -38.18
N ASN A 183 12.94 10.37 -36.89
CA ASN A 183 13.86 10.08 -35.78
C ASN A 183 13.10 9.82 -34.46
N ASN A 184 13.84 9.37 -33.44
CA ASN A 184 13.27 9.01 -32.15
C ASN A 184 12.59 10.18 -31.43
N ASN A 185 13.14 11.39 -31.52
CA ASN A 185 12.57 12.57 -30.86
C ASN A 185 11.22 12.98 -31.50
N THR A 186 11.16 13.03 -32.84
CA THR A 186 9.92 13.36 -33.54
C THR A 186 8.85 12.30 -33.31
N THR A 187 9.23 11.04 -33.21
CA THR A 187 8.31 9.96 -32.85
C THR A 187 7.80 10.11 -31.42
N ALA A 188 8.66 10.50 -30.48
CA ALA A 188 8.26 10.80 -29.11
C ALA A 188 7.29 11.99 -29.05
N ASP A 189 7.50 13.05 -29.86
CA ASP A 189 6.58 14.20 -29.97
C ASP A 189 5.21 13.76 -30.52
N ASN A 190 5.17 12.82 -31.46
CA ASN A 190 3.93 12.29 -31.99
C ASN A 190 3.17 11.43 -30.96
N ILE A 191 3.88 10.61 -30.18
CA ILE A 191 3.32 9.85 -29.05
C ILE A 191 2.80 10.82 -27.99
N PHE A 192 3.57 11.85 -27.62
CA PHE A 192 3.14 12.93 -26.72
C PHE A 192 1.82 13.55 -27.19
N THR A 193 1.74 13.94 -28.47
CA THR A 193 0.56 14.58 -29.03
C THR A 193 -0.66 13.67 -28.96
N ALA A 194 -0.50 12.39 -29.30
CA ALA A 194 -1.58 11.42 -29.24
C ALA A 194 -2.13 11.23 -27.82
N ILE A 195 -1.25 11.04 -26.84
CA ILE A 195 -1.65 10.81 -25.45
C ILE A 195 -2.22 12.06 -24.80
N ASN A 196 -1.66 13.26 -25.10
CA ASN A 196 -2.09 14.51 -24.50
C ASN A 196 -3.52 14.93 -24.93
N THR A 197 -4.07 14.34 -25.96
CA THR A 197 -5.49 14.54 -26.33
C THR A 197 -6.45 13.76 -25.45
N HIS A 198 -5.96 12.77 -24.68
CA HIS A 198 -6.81 11.92 -23.84
C HIS A 198 -6.98 12.52 -22.44
N ALA A 199 -8.23 12.69 -21.99
CA ALA A 199 -8.56 13.37 -20.74
C ALA A 199 -7.99 12.68 -19.48
N ASP A 200 -7.72 11.39 -19.55
CA ASP A 200 -7.23 10.60 -18.41
C ASP A 200 -5.73 10.79 -18.14
N PHE A 201 -4.98 11.42 -19.06
CA PHE A 201 -3.54 11.54 -18.95
C PHE A 201 -3.08 12.99 -19.11
N THR A 202 -2.06 13.34 -18.35
CA THR A 202 -1.26 14.53 -18.52
C THR A 202 0.14 14.11 -18.95
N VAL A 203 0.67 14.73 -19.99
CA VAL A 203 1.94 14.35 -20.58
C VAL A 203 2.91 15.53 -20.52
N ALA A 204 4.14 15.29 -20.07
CA ALA A 204 5.19 16.28 -20.17
C ALA A 204 5.79 16.27 -21.58
N ASN A 205 5.95 17.45 -22.17
CA ASN A 205 6.54 17.59 -23.50
C ASN A 205 7.98 17.03 -23.49
N PRO A 206 8.30 16.08 -24.36
CA PRO A 206 9.63 15.49 -24.41
C PRO A 206 10.62 16.52 -24.94
N ALA A 207 11.64 16.82 -24.16
CA ALA A 207 12.83 17.54 -24.66
C ALA A 207 13.80 16.58 -25.38
N SER A 208 13.41 15.31 -25.53
CA SER A 208 14.22 14.21 -26.05
C SER A 208 13.31 13.06 -26.51
N ASN A 209 13.87 11.90 -26.74
CA ASN A 209 13.14 10.66 -27.06
C ASN A 209 12.37 10.03 -25.87
N VAL A 210 12.17 10.73 -24.77
CA VAL A 210 11.48 10.24 -23.55
C VAL A 210 10.20 11.01 -23.32
N VAL A 211 9.08 10.31 -23.24
CA VAL A 211 7.74 10.85 -22.92
C VAL A 211 7.39 10.44 -21.49
N THR A 212 7.10 11.41 -20.64
CA THR A 212 6.62 11.17 -19.28
C THR A 212 5.10 11.33 -19.22
N ILE A 213 4.40 10.30 -18.82
CA ILE A 213 2.94 10.22 -18.80
C ILE A 213 2.49 10.13 -17.35
N THR A 214 1.52 10.94 -16.96
CA THR A 214 0.93 10.97 -15.63
C THR A 214 -0.58 10.78 -15.73
N GLU A 215 -1.16 9.95 -14.89
CA GLU A 215 -2.61 9.79 -14.81
C GLU A 215 -3.24 11.01 -14.11
N THR A 216 -4.29 11.59 -14.71
CA THR A 216 -4.93 12.82 -14.22
C THR A 216 -5.69 12.60 -12.91
N ASN A 217 -6.40 11.47 -12.79
CA ASN A 217 -7.23 11.12 -11.64
C ASN A 217 -6.86 9.73 -11.09
N PRO A 218 -5.70 9.58 -10.43
CA PRO A 218 -5.25 8.26 -10.00
C PRO A 218 -6.11 7.70 -8.87
N GLN A 219 -6.43 6.40 -8.97
CA GLN A 219 -7.07 5.67 -7.89
C GLN A 219 -6.02 5.17 -6.89
N SER A 220 -6.43 4.98 -5.65
CA SER A 220 -5.52 4.56 -4.57
C SER A 220 -5.09 3.08 -4.64
N THR A 221 -5.66 2.28 -5.55
CA THR A 221 -5.52 0.82 -5.56
C THR A 221 -4.62 0.25 -6.66
N GLY A 222 -4.25 1.03 -7.66
CA GLY A 222 -3.42 0.58 -8.79
C GLY A 222 -2.26 1.53 -9.10
N PHE A 223 -1.44 1.18 -10.07
CA PHE A 223 -0.37 1.99 -10.63
C PHE A 223 -0.66 2.20 -12.12
N LEU A 224 -0.27 3.34 -12.66
CA LEU A 224 -0.19 3.50 -14.10
C LEU A 224 0.93 2.59 -14.61
N THR A 225 0.58 1.66 -15.50
CA THR A 225 1.54 0.75 -16.13
C THR A 225 1.51 0.89 -17.63
N ILE A 226 2.63 0.60 -18.25
CA ILE A 226 2.80 0.59 -19.71
C ILE A 226 3.13 -0.81 -20.18
N THR A 227 2.46 -1.24 -21.24
CA THR A 227 2.83 -2.41 -22.00
C THR A 227 2.93 -2.03 -23.48
N THR A 228 4.01 -2.43 -24.12
CA THR A 228 4.19 -2.29 -25.57
C THR A 228 4.09 -3.66 -26.21
N THR A 229 3.35 -3.75 -27.30
CA THR A 229 3.30 -4.95 -28.14
C THR A 229 3.65 -4.55 -29.57
N ASP A 230 4.65 -5.21 -30.12
CA ASP A 230 5.00 -5.06 -31.51
C ASP A 230 4.12 -6.02 -32.34
N SER A 231 3.60 -5.53 -33.48
CA SER A 231 2.89 -6.38 -34.42
C SER A 231 3.91 -6.94 -35.40
N THR A 232 4.45 -8.12 -35.08
CA THR A 232 5.24 -8.90 -36.05
C THR A 232 4.34 -9.50 -37.12
#